data_2f014001f565f82fa349cf276d37712f
#
_entry.id   2f014001f565f82fa349cf276d37712f
#
_cell.length_a   1.000
_cell.length_b   1.000
_cell.length_c   1.000
_cell.angle_alpha   90.00
_cell.angle_beta   90.00
_cell.angle_gamma   90.00
#
_symmetry.space_group_name_H-M   'P 1'
#
loop_
_entity.id
_entity.type
_entity.pdbx_description
1 polymer ?
#
loop_
_entity_poly.entity_id
_entity_poly.type
_entity_poly.pdbx_seq_one_letter_code
_entity_poly.pdbx_strand_id
1 'polypeptide(L)'
;LHVCDFVFPEVGTYIVRGALLASSTLSGSLVSATVSRSFESRYVRRDLRKLVSKDREAFFRAAKTLFDLSSEEGIEKYGSGYKPIAHFLRMHLEAAVPDKHHDYMHDGMGFFSQHVAITNTFEAALQVVDPSIAMPFWDYTQDFAIINATAYARPQSDSKYGRVDYAQLWKLDVWGSEFFGSAVA
;
A
#
# COMPACT_ATOMS: atom_id res chain seq x y z
N LEU A 1 13.25 31.30 -14.93
CA LEU A 1 13.48 30.04 -14.22
C LEU A 1 12.88 28.93 -15.07
N HIS A 2 13.70 27.99 -15.52
CA HIS A 2 13.20 26.79 -16.20
C HIS A 2 12.98 25.71 -15.15
N VAL A 3 11.76 25.15 -15.09
CA VAL A 3 11.39 24.05 -14.23
C VAL A 3 11.13 22.84 -15.12
N CYS A 4 11.72 21.70 -14.77
CA CYS A 4 11.47 20.44 -15.44
C CYS A 4 10.91 19.47 -14.40
N ASP A 5 9.73 18.94 -14.65
CA ASP A 5 9.17 17.84 -13.87
C ASP A 5 9.65 16.51 -14.45
N PHE A 6 10.15 15.65 -13.56
CA PHE A 6 10.62 14.32 -13.94
C PHE A 6 10.11 13.28 -12.96
N VAL A 7 9.57 12.20 -13.49
CA VAL A 7 9.12 11.04 -12.70
C VAL A 7 10.13 9.92 -12.87
N PHE A 8 10.66 9.44 -11.76
CA PHE A 8 11.54 8.27 -11.76
C PHE A 8 10.70 7.01 -12.02
N PRO A 9 10.97 6.26 -13.12
CA PRO A 9 10.12 5.14 -13.51
C PRO A 9 10.25 3.92 -12.59
N GLU A 10 11.37 3.78 -11.90
CA GLU A 10 11.69 2.63 -11.06
C GLU A 10 12.30 3.07 -9.73
N VAL A 11 12.32 2.16 -8.76
CA VAL A 11 13.09 2.35 -7.53
C VAL A 11 14.57 2.17 -7.81
N GLY A 12 15.41 2.99 -7.16
CA GLY A 12 16.84 2.93 -7.36
C GLY A 12 17.53 4.26 -7.18
N THR A 13 18.82 4.28 -7.49
CA THR A 13 19.64 5.49 -7.41
C THR A 13 19.77 6.12 -8.79
N TYR A 14 19.44 7.39 -8.89
CA TYR A 14 19.51 8.19 -10.11
C TYR A 14 20.52 9.32 -9.97
N ILE A 15 21.25 9.59 -11.03
CA ILE A 15 22.11 10.76 -11.12
C ILE A 15 21.53 11.72 -12.14
N VAL A 16 21.03 12.85 -11.66
CA VAL A 16 20.54 13.93 -12.50
C VAL A 16 21.68 14.90 -12.77
N ARG A 17 21.96 15.16 -14.04
CA ARG A 17 22.99 16.09 -14.49
C ARG A 17 22.36 17.24 -15.22
N GLY A 18 22.68 18.45 -14.80
CA GLY A 18 22.35 19.68 -15.50
C GLY A 18 23.60 20.27 -16.13
N ALA A 19 23.47 20.78 -17.34
CA ALA A 19 24.55 21.50 -18.02
C ALA A 19 24.07 22.89 -18.46
N LEU A 20 24.82 23.92 -18.10
CA LEU A 20 24.62 25.24 -18.64
C LEU A 20 25.44 25.37 -19.93
N LEU A 21 24.74 25.61 -21.04
CA LEU A 21 25.36 25.82 -22.33
C LEU A 21 25.54 27.31 -22.55
N ALA A 22 26.77 27.73 -22.79
CA ALA A 22 27.02 29.09 -23.27
C ALA A 22 26.74 29.14 -24.78
N SER A 23 25.94 30.11 -25.19
CA SER A 23 25.72 30.36 -26.63
C SER A 23 26.97 31.02 -27.22
N SER A 24 27.67 30.31 -28.10
CA SER A 24 28.68 30.96 -28.97
C SER A 24 28.14 31.02 -30.39
N THR A 25 28.29 32.17 -31.03
CA THR A 25 27.85 32.39 -32.40
C THR A 25 28.76 31.77 -33.46
N LEU A 26 29.79 31.02 -33.04
CA LEU A 26 30.73 30.35 -33.93
C LEU A 26 30.96 28.92 -33.42
N SER A 27 30.34 27.97 -34.13
CA SER A 27 30.74 26.56 -34.20
C SER A 27 31.05 25.85 -32.86
N GLY A 28 30.03 25.48 -32.11
CA GLY A 28 30.13 24.54 -31.00
C GLY A 28 29.53 25.08 -29.71
N SER A 29 28.63 24.31 -29.09
CA SER A 29 28.13 24.61 -27.73
C SER A 29 29.21 24.32 -26.73
N LEU A 30 29.71 25.36 -26.06
CA LEU A 30 30.61 25.19 -24.90
C LEU A 30 29.80 24.99 -23.64
N VAL A 31 30.05 23.87 -22.93
CA VAL A 31 29.46 23.65 -21.61
C VAL A 31 30.16 24.62 -20.63
N SER A 32 29.39 25.57 -20.10
CA SER A 32 29.90 26.59 -19.17
C SER A 32 29.95 26.09 -17.72
N ALA A 33 28.99 25.29 -17.33
CA ALA A 33 28.95 24.71 -15.99
C ALA A 33 28.14 23.40 -16.00
N THR A 34 28.50 22.46 -15.14
CA THR A 34 27.74 21.26 -14.89
C THR A 34 27.43 21.11 -13.42
N VAL A 35 26.24 20.62 -13.10
CA VAL A 35 25.84 20.22 -11.75
C VAL A 35 25.37 18.78 -11.80
N SER A 36 25.73 18.00 -10.81
CA SER A 36 25.29 16.63 -10.65
C SER A 36 24.71 16.42 -9.26
N ARG A 37 23.55 15.74 -9.18
CA ARG A 37 22.89 15.38 -7.92
C ARG A 37 22.46 13.93 -7.98
N SER A 38 22.69 13.21 -6.89
CA SER A 38 22.18 11.87 -6.68
C SER A 38 20.83 11.93 -5.99
N PHE A 39 19.89 11.14 -6.47
CA PHE A 39 18.55 10.97 -5.91
C PHE A 39 18.27 9.48 -5.73
N GLU A 40 17.55 9.13 -4.65
CA GLU A 40 17.08 7.78 -4.43
C GLU A 40 15.56 7.74 -4.56
N SER A 41 15.08 6.91 -5.48
CA SER A 41 13.65 6.56 -5.58
C SER A 41 13.41 5.29 -4.76
N ARG A 42 12.49 5.34 -3.81
CA ARG A 42 12.16 4.22 -2.92
C ARG A 42 10.67 4.13 -2.69
N TYR A 43 10.17 2.92 -2.45
CA TYR A 43 8.83 2.74 -1.89
C TYR A 43 8.81 3.25 -0.44
N VAL A 44 7.81 4.05 -0.13
CA VAL A 44 7.60 4.58 1.23
C VAL A 44 6.19 4.22 1.68
N ARG A 45 6.09 3.33 2.65
CA ARG A 45 4.82 3.01 3.31
C ARG A 45 4.38 4.21 4.16
N ARG A 46 3.24 4.77 3.83
CA ARG A 46 2.67 5.94 4.51
C ARG A 46 1.37 5.55 5.22
N ASP A 47 0.99 6.32 6.22
CA ASP A 47 -0.33 6.20 6.84
C ASP A 47 -1.42 6.33 5.77
N LEU A 48 -2.36 5.39 5.74
CA LEU A 48 -3.47 5.32 4.78
C LEU A 48 -4.27 6.64 4.72
N ARG A 49 -4.43 7.31 5.87
CA ARG A 49 -5.13 8.60 5.95
C ARG A 49 -4.37 9.76 5.34
N LYS A 50 -3.04 9.67 5.29
CA LYS A 50 -2.16 10.71 4.75
C LYS A 50 -1.85 10.53 3.27
N LEU A 51 -2.36 9.46 2.66
CA LEU A 51 -2.29 9.30 1.22
C LEU A 51 -3.15 10.36 0.53
N VAL A 52 -2.62 10.95 -0.54
CA VAL A 52 -3.46 11.73 -1.45
C VAL A 52 -4.50 10.81 -2.12
N SER A 53 -5.64 11.36 -2.50
CA SER A 53 -6.76 10.56 -3.04
C SER A 53 -6.31 9.63 -4.18
N LYS A 54 -5.50 10.15 -5.11
CA LYS A 54 -4.97 9.36 -6.23
C LYS A 54 -4.20 8.10 -5.79
N ASP A 55 -3.30 8.23 -4.81
CA ASP A 55 -2.49 7.11 -4.33
C ASP A 55 -3.35 6.11 -3.54
N ARG A 56 -4.30 6.61 -2.75
CA ARG A 56 -5.24 5.80 -1.99
C ARG A 56 -6.14 4.97 -2.91
N GLU A 57 -6.72 5.60 -3.93
CA GLU A 57 -7.54 4.93 -4.93
C GLU A 57 -6.75 3.91 -5.74
N ALA A 58 -5.50 4.23 -6.13
CA ALA A 58 -4.63 3.28 -6.81
C ALA A 58 -4.39 2.03 -5.96
N PHE A 59 -4.09 2.21 -4.66
CA PHE A 59 -3.94 1.11 -3.72
C PHE A 59 -5.19 0.25 -3.64
N PHE A 60 -6.38 0.85 -3.44
CA PHE A 60 -7.61 0.08 -3.33
C PHE A 60 -8.01 -0.61 -4.63
N ARG A 61 -7.79 0.01 -5.79
CA ARG A 61 -8.02 -0.66 -7.09
C ARG A 61 -7.13 -1.89 -7.25
N ALA A 62 -5.85 -1.78 -6.94
CA ALA A 62 -4.94 -2.92 -7.02
C ALA A 62 -5.34 -4.02 -6.03
N ALA A 63 -5.64 -3.66 -4.77
CA ALA A 63 -6.13 -4.60 -3.77
C ALA A 63 -7.41 -5.30 -4.26
N LYS A 64 -8.40 -4.54 -4.74
CA LYS A 64 -9.64 -5.09 -5.32
C LYS A 64 -9.36 -6.04 -6.47
N THR A 65 -8.39 -5.74 -7.33
CA THR A 65 -7.99 -6.64 -8.42
C THR A 65 -7.53 -8.00 -7.90
N LEU A 66 -6.77 -8.04 -6.77
CA LEU A 66 -6.34 -9.31 -6.16
C LEU A 66 -7.50 -10.10 -5.54
N PHE A 67 -8.61 -9.42 -5.18
CA PHE A 67 -9.82 -10.06 -4.68
C PHE A 67 -10.72 -10.58 -5.81
N ASP A 68 -10.83 -9.83 -6.91
CA ASP A 68 -11.81 -10.09 -7.97
C ASP A 68 -11.33 -11.15 -8.97
N LEU A 69 -10.04 -11.19 -9.30
CA LEU A 69 -9.53 -12.07 -10.35
C LEU A 69 -9.01 -13.39 -9.78
N SER A 70 -9.29 -14.46 -10.48
CA SER A 70 -8.68 -15.77 -10.25
C SER A 70 -7.17 -15.75 -10.57
N SER A 71 -6.47 -16.83 -10.21
CA SER A 71 -5.07 -17.02 -10.59
C SER A 71 -4.87 -16.97 -12.10
N GLU A 72 -5.73 -17.66 -12.84
CA GLU A 72 -5.66 -17.81 -14.30
C GLU A 72 -5.85 -16.47 -14.99
N GLU A 73 -6.95 -15.76 -14.66
CA GLU A 73 -7.28 -14.45 -15.21
C GLU A 73 -6.21 -13.41 -14.88
N GLY A 74 -5.72 -13.42 -13.65
CA GLY A 74 -4.69 -12.50 -13.20
C GLY A 74 -3.32 -12.75 -13.84
N ILE A 75 -2.93 -14.01 -14.02
CA ILE A 75 -1.69 -14.37 -14.73
C ILE A 75 -1.77 -14.00 -16.21
N GLU A 76 -2.92 -14.23 -16.85
CA GLU A 76 -3.14 -13.82 -18.24
C GLU A 76 -2.98 -12.30 -18.41
N LYS A 77 -3.48 -11.52 -17.46
CA LYS A 77 -3.51 -10.06 -17.55
C LYS A 77 -2.21 -9.39 -17.07
N TYR A 78 -1.61 -9.90 -16.01
CA TYR A 78 -0.49 -9.24 -15.30
C TYR A 78 0.82 -10.05 -15.31
N GLY A 79 0.78 -11.26 -15.86
CA GLY A 79 1.94 -12.14 -15.91
C GLY A 79 2.08 -13.07 -14.70
N SER A 80 3.09 -13.93 -14.74
CA SER A 80 3.31 -15.02 -13.77
C SER A 80 3.57 -14.56 -12.33
N GLY A 81 3.86 -13.28 -12.11
CA GLY A 81 4.02 -12.69 -10.78
C GLY A 81 2.71 -12.44 -10.04
N TYR A 82 1.57 -12.47 -10.74
CA TYR A 82 0.27 -12.23 -10.13
C TYR A 82 -0.09 -13.30 -9.10
N LYS A 83 -0.63 -12.85 -7.97
CA LYS A 83 -1.13 -13.70 -6.88
C LYS A 83 -2.46 -13.16 -6.36
N PRO A 84 -3.57 -13.93 -6.46
CA PRO A 84 -4.85 -13.50 -5.92
C PRO A 84 -4.86 -13.55 -4.38
N ILE A 85 -5.84 -12.90 -3.77
CA ILE A 85 -5.99 -12.89 -2.30
C ILE A 85 -6.05 -14.30 -1.71
N ALA A 86 -6.64 -15.25 -2.42
CA ALA A 86 -6.74 -16.64 -2.01
C ALA A 86 -5.37 -17.31 -1.77
N HIS A 87 -4.33 -16.87 -2.48
CA HIS A 87 -2.96 -17.34 -2.25
C HIS A 87 -2.47 -16.96 -0.85
N PHE A 88 -2.71 -15.73 -0.41
CA PHE A 88 -2.28 -15.22 0.90
C PHE A 88 -3.09 -15.82 2.03
N LEU A 89 -4.41 -15.97 1.83
CA LEU A 89 -5.29 -16.65 2.80
C LEU A 89 -4.85 -18.10 3.02
N ARG A 90 -4.53 -18.82 1.94
CA ARG A 90 -4.02 -20.19 2.03
C ARG A 90 -2.69 -20.25 2.77
N MET A 91 -1.73 -19.41 2.39
CA MET A 91 -0.41 -19.33 3.03
C MET A 91 -0.55 -19.08 4.54
N HIS A 92 -1.42 -18.14 4.92
CA HIS A 92 -1.69 -17.83 6.32
C HIS A 92 -2.32 -19.02 7.07
N LEU A 93 -3.35 -19.64 6.48
CA LEU A 93 -4.06 -20.77 7.10
C LEU A 93 -3.17 -22.01 7.25
N GLU A 94 -2.41 -22.35 6.22
CA GLU A 94 -1.50 -23.51 6.25
C GLU A 94 -0.43 -23.37 7.33
N ALA A 95 0.03 -22.14 7.60
CA ALA A 95 1.01 -21.89 8.65
C ALA A 95 0.37 -21.67 10.04
N ALA A 96 -0.85 -21.14 10.12
CA ALA A 96 -1.55 -20.92 11.39
C ALA A 96 -2.15 -22.20 11.98
N VAL A 97 -2.58 -23.15 11.14
CA VAL A 97 -3.24 -24.37 11.58
C VAL A 97 -2.66 -25.60 10.86
N PRO A 98 -1.33 -25.84 10.92
CA PRO A 98 -0.75 -27.03 10.31
C PRO A 98 -1.24 -28.32 11.01
N ASP A 99 -1.48 -28.23 12.31
CA ASP A 99 -2.17 -29.22 13.14
C ASP A 99 -2.78 -28.56 14.38
N LYS A 100 -3.50 -29.30 15.23
CA LYS A 100 -4.17 -28.75 16.42
C LYS A 100 -3.25 -28.34 17.58
N HIS A 101 -1.95 -28.52 17.46
CA HIS A 101 -0.98 -28.23 18.52
C HIS A 101 0.02 -27.13 18.15
N HIS A 102 0.07 -26.71 16.89
CA HIS A 102 1.06 -25.78 16.38
C HIS A 102 0.39 -24.63 15.62
N ASP A 103 0.81 -23.42 15.91
CA ASP A 103 0.48 -22.20 15.18
C ASP A 103 1.77 -21.44 14.88
N TYR A 104 2.27 -21.57 13.64
CA TYR A 104 3.51 -20.91 13.25
C TYR A 104 3.32 -19.43 12.87
N MET A 105 2.08 -18.97 12.75
CA MET A 105 1.78 -17.57 12.42
C MET A 105 1.65 -16.68 13.64
N HIS A 106 1.09 -17.20 14.73
CA HIS A 106 0.70 -16.37 15.87
C HIS A 106 1.49 -16.65 17.15
N ASP A 107 2.13 -17.82 17.26
CA ASP A 107 2.87 -18.18 18.45
C ASP A 107 4.31 -17.67 18.43
N GLY A 108 4.72 -17.04 19.54
CA GLY A 108 6.09 -16.61 19.80
C GLY A 108 6.61 -15.59 18.79
N MET A 109 7.89 -15.69 18.47
CA MET A 109 8.56 -14.79 17.51
C MET A 109 8.08 -14.97 16.05
N GLY A 110 7.42 -16.09 15.76
CA GLY A 110 6.80 -16.35 14.46
C GLY A 110 5.80 -15.28 14.07
N PHE A 111 5.04 -14.75 15.03
CA PHE A 111 4.09 -13.66 14.80
C PHE A 111 4.70 -12.51 14.00
N PHE A 112 5.84 -11.98 14.44
CA PHE A 112 6.47 -10.84 13.77
C PHE A 112 7.05 -11.21 12.41
N SER A 113 7.85 -12.26 12.35
CA SER A 113 8.59 -12.61 11.13
C SER A 113 7.67 -13.08 10.01
N GLN A 114 6.68 -13.91 10.32
CA GLN A 114 5.75 -14.46 9.33
C GLN A 114 4.80 -13.38 8.79
N HIS A 115 4.27 -12.51 9.65
CA HIS A 115 3.40 -11.42 9.20
C HIS A 115 4.16 -10.37 8.39
N VAL A 116 5.42 -10.10 8.70
CA VAL A 116 6.26 -9.25 7.84
C VAL A 116 6.50 -9.90 6.48
N ALA A 117 6.77 -11.20 6.45
CA ALA A 117 7.01 -11.93 5.20
C ALA A 117 5.76 -11.93 4.30
N ILE A 118 4.58 -12.26 4.85
CA ILE A 118 3.32 -12.27 4.09
C ILE A 118 2.95 -10.86 3.62
N THR A 119 3.16 -9.84 4.45
CA THR A 119 2.93 -8.44 4.09
C THR A 119 3.81 -7.99 2.93
N ASN A 120 5.11 -8.31 2.95
CA ASN A 120 6.02 -7.99 1.87
C ASN A 120 5.64 -8.71 0.57
N THR A 121 5.21 -9.97 0.66
CA THR A 121 4.77 -10.74 -0.51
C THR A 121 3.46 -10.17 -1.08
N PHE A 122 2.55 -9.71 -0.21
CA PHE A 122 1.32 -9.05 -0.63
C PHE A 122 1.60 -7.70 -1.32
N GLU A 123 2.51 -6.89 -0.77
CA GLU A 123 2.95 -5.65 -1.42
C GLU A 123 3.55 -5.91 -2.81
N ALA A 124 4.39 -6.94 -2.94
CA ALA A 124 4.93 -7.32 -4.24
C ALA A 124 3.82 -7.73 -5.25
N ALA A 125 2.76 -8.40 -4.79
CA ALA A 125 1.62 -8.73 -5.65
C ALA A 125 0.81 -7.49 -6.07
N LEU A 126 0.65 -6.49 -5.18
CA LEU A 126 0.06 -5.20 -5.55
C LEU A 126 0.88 -4.49 -6.61
N GLN A 127 2.22 -4.55 -6.51
CA GLN A 127 3.14 -3.92 -7.46
C GLN A 127 3.17 -4.63 -8.83
N VAL A 128 2.77 -5.89 -8.91
CA VAL A 128 2.53 -6.57 -10.19
C VAL A 128 1.33 -5.96 -10.91
N VAL A 129 0.30 -5.53 -10.17
CA VAL A 129 -0.88 -4.86 -10.73
C VAL A 129 -0.60 -3.41 -11.05
N ASP A 130 0.04 -2.69 -10.14
CA ASP A 130 0.44 -1.29 -10.32
C ASP A 130 1.81 -1.04 -9.65
N PRO A 131 2.89 -0.93 -10.44
CA PRO A 131 4.25 -0.75 -9.92
C PRO A 131 4.50 0.53 -9.11
N SER A 132 3.58 1.48 -9.15
CA SER A 132 3.71 2.74 -8.41
C SER A 132 3.30 2.63 -6.92
N ILE A 133 2.70 1.50 -6.52
CA ILE A 133 2.12 1.32 -5.20
C ILE A 133 3.17 0.96 -4.15
N ALA A 134 3.19 1.73 -3.05
CA ALA A 134 3.72 1.27 -1.77
C ALA A 134 2.55 0.94 -0.86
N MET A 135 2.58 -0.21 -0.20
CA MET A 135 1.52 -0.62 0.71
C MET A 135 1.42 0.39 1.88
N PRO A 136 0.26 1.02 2.12
CA PRO A 136 0.11 1.89 3.26
C PRO A 136 0.02 1.10 4.57
N PHE A 137 0.33 1.74 5.70
CA PHE A 137 -0.02 1.19 7.00
C PHE A 137 -1.30 1.85 7.53
N TRP A 138 -2.03 1.09 8.32
CA TRP A 138 -3.21 1.57 9.01
C TRP A 138 -2.91 1.76 10.50
N ASP A 139 -2.94 3.03 10.94
CA ASP A 139 -2.85 3.36 12.36
C ASP A 139 -4.24 3.23 13.02
N TYR A 140 -4.58 2.01 13.38
CA TYR A 140 -5.86 1.68 14.04
C TYR A 140 -6.02 2.34 15.41
N THR A 141 -4.95 2.85 16.02
CA THR A 141 -5.04 3.54 17.32
C THR A 141 -5.81 4.85 17.21
N GLN A 142 -5.70 5.54 16.08
CA GLN A 142 -6.46 6.75 15.79
C GLN A 142 -7.95 6.44 15.61
N ASP A 143 -8.28 5.34 14.94
CA ASP A 143 -9.67 4.90 14.75
C ASP A 143 -10.29 4.43 16.05
N PHE A 144 -9.51 3.73 16.88
CA PHE A 144 -9.97 3.27 18.17
C PHE A 144 -10.44 4.42 19.05
N ALA A 145 -9.75 5.56 19.05
CA ALA A 145 -10.16 6.74 19.79
C ALA A 145 -11.52 7.26 19.33
N ILE A 146 -11.79 7.29 18.02
CA ILE A 146 -13.06 7.73 17.45
C ILE A 146 -14.17 6.73 17.77
N ILE A 147 -13.93 5.44 17.60
CA ILE A 147 -14.89 4.37 17.87
C ILE A 147 -15.22 4.32 19.36
N ASN A 148 -14.22 4.44 20.20
CA ASN A 148 -14.37 4.40 21.64
C ASN A 148 -15.19 5.62 22.14
N ALA A 149 -14.91 6.83 21.64
CA ALA A 149 -15.68 8.00 21.95
C ALA A 149 -17.16 7.84 21.55
N THR A 150 -17.42 7.21 20.39
CA THR A 150 -18.79 6.97 19.91
C THR A 150 -19.48 5.84 20.69
N ALA A 151 -18.74 4.80 21.10
CA ALA A 151 -19.27 3.70 21.90
C ALA A 151 -19.63 4.13 23.33
N TYR A 152 -18.83 5.00 23.95
CA TYR A 152 -19.10 5.54 25.28
C TYR A 152 -20.23 6.59 25.30
N ALA A 153 -20.51 7.24 24.20
CA ALA A 153 -21.61 8.18 24.08
C ALA A 153 -23.00 7.51 23.97
N ARG A 154 -23.07 6.18 23.81
CA ARG A 154 -24.35 5.43 23.82
C ARG A 154 -24.69 4.96 25.22
N PRO A 155 -25.98 5.07 25.67
CA PRO A 155 -26.43 4.47 26.92
C PRO A 155 -26.09 2.97 26.91
N GLN A 156 -25.37 2.49 27.90
CA GLN A 156 -25.07 1.08 28.07
C GLN A 156 -26.35 0.31 28.40
N SER A 157 -26.94 -0.33 27.40
CA SER A 157 -27.91 -1.40 27.65
C SER A 157 -27.17 -2.73 27.71
N ASP A 158 -26.98 -3.24 28.92
CA ASP A 158 -26.79 -4.65 29.32
C ASP A 158 -25.71 -5.54 28.67
N SER A 159 -24.60 -5.00 28.20
CA SER A 159 -23.48 -5.87 27.83
C SER A 159 -22.24 -5.54 28.64
N LYS A 160 -21.73 -6.55 29.37
CA LYS A 160 -20.51 -6.51 30.19
C LYS A 160 -19.25 -6.10 29.41
N TYR A 161 -19.34 -6.08 28.09
CA TYR A 161 -18.33 -5.61 27.15
C TYR A 161 -19.04 -4.76 26.11
N GLY A 162 -18.88 -3.44 26.20
CA GLY A 162 -19.46 -2.51 25.23
C GLY A 162 -19.24 -3.02 23.79
N ARG A 163 -20.32 -3.19 23.02
CA ARG A 163 -20.21 -3.58 21.62
C ARG A 163 -19.54 -2.45 20.86
N VAL A 164 -18.30 -2.70 20.43
CA VAL A 164 -17.64 -1.85 19.43
C VAL A 164 -18.49 -1.91 18.16
N ASP A 165 -19.03 -0.79 17.76
CA ASP A 165 -19.78 -0.70 16.50
C ASP A 165 -18.77 -0.67 15.34
N TYR A 166 -18.35 -1.85 14.90
CA TYR A 166 -17.44 -2.00 13.77
C TYR A 166 -18.00 -1.39 12.48
N ALA A 167 -19.32 -1.21 12.36
CA ALA A 167 -19.94 -0.54 11.22
C ALA A 167 -19.49 0.92 11.08
N GLN A 168 -19.06 1.57 12.17
CA GLN A 168 -18.50 2.92 12.10
C GLN A 168 -17.08 2.95 11.52
N LEU A 169 -16.29 1.88 11.70
CA LEU A 169 -14.98 1.73 11.05
C LEU A 169 -15.10 1.77 9.52
N TRP A 170 -16.10 1.09 9.00
CA TRP A 170 -16.33 0.97 7.56
C TRP A 170 -16.91 2.25 6.92
N LYS A 171 -17.47 3.13 7.74
CA LYS A 171 -17.95 4.45 7.31
C LYS A 171 -16.85 5.52 7.26
N LEU A 172 -15.66 5.20 7.75
CA LEU A 172 -14.54 6.12 7.65
C LEU A 172 -14.17 6.28 6.17
N ASP A 173 -14.13 7.51 5.73
CA ASP A 173 -13.81 7.96 4.37
C ASP A 173 -12.42 7.48 3.85
N VAL A 174 -11.70 6.77 4.71
CA VAL A 174 -10.36 6.21 4.46
C VAL A 174 -10.39 5.04 3.49
N TRP A 175 -11.48 4.25 3.50
CA TRP A 175 -11.53 2.97 2.78
C TRP A 175 -11.94 3.10 1.31
N GLY A 176 -12.46 4.27 0.92
CA GLY A 176 -12.92 4.52 -0.44
C GLY A 176 -14.20 3.75 -0.81
N SER A 177 -15.07 4.38 -1.58
CA SER A 177 -16.32 3.78 -2.05
C SER A 177 -16.13 2.59 -2.99
N GLU A 178 -14.94 2.47 -3.58
CA GLU A 178 -14.63 1.41 -4.55
C GLU A 178 -14.40 0.04 -3.91
N PHE A 179 -13.94 -0.01 -2.65
CA PHE A 179 -13.64 -1.28 -1.99
C PHE A 179 -14.91 -1.97 -1.45
N PHE A 180 -15.90 -1.21 -0.99
CA PHE A 180 -17.09 -1.75 -0.35
C PHE A 180 -18.34 -1.66 -1.23
N GLY A 181 -18.25 -1.05 -2.41
CA GLY A 181 -19.38 -0.85 -3.30
C GLY A 181 -20.52 -0.05 -2.67
N SER A 182 -21.63 0.10 -3.38
CA SER A 182 -22.87 0.72 -2.91
C SER A 182 -23.63 -0.10 -1.85
N ALA A 183 -23.03 -1.16 -1.32
CA ALA A 183 -23.68 -2.04 -0.34
C ALA A 183 -23.72 -1.49 1.09
N VAL A 184 -23.21 -0.29 1.32
CA VAL A 184 -23.20 0.40 2.64
C VAL A 184 -23.93 1.75 2.55
N ALA A 185 -24.91 1.88 1.67
CA ALA A 185 -25.85 2.99 1.66
C ALA A 185 -27.07 2.68 2.50
#